data_d98f8d87fc2a1b905271e63f606ee2fd
#
_entry.id   d98f8d87fc2a1b905271e63f606ee2fd
#
_cell.length_a   1.000
_cell.length_b   1.000
_cell.length_c   1.000
_cell.angle_alpha   90.00
_cell.angle_beta   90.00
_cell.angle_gamma   90.00
#
_symmetry.space_group_name_H-M   'P 1'
#
loop_
_entity.id
_entity.type
_entity.pdbx_description
1 polymer ?
#
loop_
_entity_poly.entity_id
_entity_poly.type
_entity_poly.pdbx_seq_one_letter_code
_entity_poly.pdbx_strand_id
1 'polypeptide(L)'
;MGVIRIGLASTDMLYFASGKLGLPGAMFTASHNPAEYNGIKLCLSNARPIGKESGLVTIENFVREGSPIALRTVGVEKERNMLDEYVDHLLTLVDIKNIRPLKVVAVTGTFTKISLRGNQINVWIPNA
;
A
#
# COMPACT_ATOMS: atom_id res chain seq x y z
N MET A 1 21.11 2.30 -3.99
CA MET A 1 19.90 1.54 -3.61
C MET A 1 18.83 1.78 -4.65
N GLY A 2 18.16 0.74 -5.15
CA GLY A 2 17.08 0.88 -6.13
C GLY A 2 15.71 1.00 -5.46
N VAL A 3 14.72 1.45 -6.24
CA VAL A 3 13.32 1.60 -5.80
C VAL A 3 12.41 0.85 -6.78
N ILE A 4 11.40 0.15 -6.25
CA ILE A 4 10.32 -0.43 -7.04
C ILE A 4 9.06 0.36 -6.72
N ARG A 5 8.51 1.06 -7.71
CA ARG A 5 7.22 1.74 -7.60
C ARG A 5 6.09 0.77 -7.94
N ILE A 6 5.11 0.67 -7.05
CA ILE A 6 3.93 -0.17 -7.25
C ILE A 6 2.68 0.64 -7.64
N GLY A 7 2.84 1.94 -7.86
CA GLY A 7 1.74 2.83 -8.24
C GLY A 7 0.79 3.15 -7.09
N LEU A 8 -0.45 3.48 -7.43
CA LEU A 8 -1.51 3.69 -6.44
C LEU A 8 -1.90 2.37 -5.81
N ALA A 9 -1.83 2.30 -4.50
CA ALA A 9 -2.03 1.07 -3.75
C ALA A 9 -2.76 1.33 -2.43
N SER A 10 -3.48 0.32 -1.94
CA SER A 10 -3.96 0.33 -0.56
C SER A 10 -2.83 0.02 0.41
N THR A 11 -3.05 0.30 1.70
CA THR A 11 -2.08 -0.05 2.75
C THR A 11 -1.79 -1.56 2.76
N ASP A 12 -2.83 -2.37 2.59
CA ASP A 12 -2.69 -3.83 2.58
C ASP A 12 -1.87 -4.31 1.39
N MET A 13 -2.03 -3.66 0.23
CA MET A 13 -1.22 -3.95 -0.95
C MET A 13 0.26 -3.55 -0.76
N LEU A 14 0.56 -2.50 0.01
CA LEU A 14 1.94 -2.18 0.41
C LEU A 14 2.54 -3.32 1.23
N TYR A 15 1.82 -3.80 2.24
CA TYR A 15 2.29 -4.91 3.08
C TYR A 15 2.45 -6.21 2.27
N PHE A 16 1.49 -6.49 1.39
CA PHE A 16 1.59 -7.63 0.47
C PHE A 16 2.85 -7.54 -0.40
N ALA A 17 3.09 -6.38 -1.04
CA ALA A 17 4.27 -6.16 -1.87
C ALA A 17 5.57 -6.29 -1.07
N SER A 18 5.62 -5.73 0.14
CA SER A 18 6.77 -5.87 1.04
C SER A 18 7.05 -7.33 1.39
N GLY A 19 6.02 -8.10 1.73
CA GLY A 19 6.13 -9.53 2.02
C GLY A 19 6.56 -10.35 0.81
N LYS A 20 5.93 -10.12 -0.34
CA LYS A 20 6.19 -10.83 -1.59
C LYS A 20 7.60 -10.60 -2.13
N LEU A 21 8.09 -9.36 -2.02
CA LEU A 21 9.39 -8.95 -2.55
C LEU A 21 10.52 -9.06 -1.53
N GLY A 22 10.20 -9.28 -0.25
CA GLY A 22 11.19 -9.30 0.82
C GLY A 22 11.87 -7.94 1.07
N LEU A 23 11.22 -6.83 0.67
CA LEU A 23 11.76 -5.48 0.72
C LEU A 23 11.02 -4.60 1.73
N PRO A 24 11.69 -3.60 2.34
CA PRO A 24 10.98 -2.59 3.12
C PRO A 24 10.08 -1.76 2.20
N GLY A 25 9.01 -1.21 2.76
CA GLY A 25 8.05 -0.42 2.00
C GLY A 25 7.76 0.92 2.63
N ALA A 26 7.44 1.89 1.78
CA ALA A 26 6.97 3.22 2.16
C ALA A 26 5.78 3.62 1.29
N MET A 27 4.77 4.25 1.90
CA MET A 27 3.58 4.76 1.22
C MET A 27 3.28 6.16 1.72
N PHE A 28 3.09 7.09 0.79
CA PHE A 28 2.59 8.42 1.10
C PHE A 28 1.07 8.39 1.16
N THR A 29 0.51 8.71 2.32
CA THR A 29 -0.94 8.70 2.53
C THR A 29 -1.31 9.50 3.77
N ALA A 30 -2.35 10.31 3.66
CA ALA A 30 -3.00 10.93 4.82
C ALA A 30 -4.13 10.04 5.39
N SER A 31 -4.28 8.81 4.89
CA SER A 31 -5.41 7.93 5.22
C SER A 31 -6.74 8.61 4.85
N HIS A 32 -7.63 8.81 5.82
CA HIS A 32 -8.93 9.47 5.67
C HIS A 32 -8.96 10.89 6.24
N ASN A 33 -7.79 11.48 6.49
CA ASN A 33 -7.70 12.87 6.89
C ASN A 33 -7.99 13.81 5.69
N PRO A 34 -8.37 15.08 5.94
CA PRO A 34 -8.51 16.09 4.89
C PRO A 34 -7.26 16.23 4.02
N ALA A 35 -7.44 16.78 2.81
CA ALA A 35 -6.41 16.81 1.77
C ALA A 35 -5.14 17.60 2.13
N GLU A 36 -5.22 18.52 3.09
CA GLU A 36 -4.09 19.29 3.60
C GLU A 36 -3.14 18.49 4.49
N TYR A 37 -3.55 17.29 4.91
CA TYR A 37 -2.71 16.40 5.72
C TYR A 37 -1.87 15.49 4.84
N ASN A 38 -0.66 15.24 5.31
CA ASN A 38 0.25 14.28 4.70
C ASN A 38 0.74 13.29 5.76
N GLY A 39 1.15 12.13 5.29
CA GLY A 39 1.73 11.12 6.15
C GLY A 39 2.54 10.10 5.36
N ILE A 40 3.36 9.36 6.06
CA ILE A 40 4.13 8.25 5.49
C ILE A 40 3.88 7.01 6.34
N LYS A 41 3.42 5.95 5.72
CA LYS A 41 3.40 4.61 6.32
C LYS A 41 4.65 3.86 5.90
N LEU A 42 5.29 3.23 6.87
CA LEU A 42 6.53 2.50 6.68
C LEU A 42 6.36 1.05 7.14
N CYS A 43 7.00 0.12 6.46
CA CYS A 43 7.20 -1.23 6.94
C CYS A 43 8.63 -1.70 6.67
N LEU A 44 9.11 -2.57 7.52
CA LEU A 44 10.36 -3.29 7.31
C LEU A 44 10.15 -4.41 6.29
N SER A 45 11.22 -5.02 5.81
CA SER A 45 11.15 -6.20 4.94
C SER A 45 10.24 -7.28 5.51
N ASN A 46 9.59 -8.03 4.61
CA ASN A 46 8.64 -9.09 4.95
C ASN A 46 7.42 -8.57 5.71
N ALA A 47 6.91 -7.41 5.33
CA ALA A 47 5.70 -6.79 5.87
C ALA A 47 5.72 -6.56 7.39
N ARG A 48 6.90 -6.51 8.02
CA ARG A 48 6.99 -6.26 9.47
C ARG A 48 6.66 -4.81 9.76
N PRO A 49 5.73 -4.51 10.67
CA PRO A 49 5.42 -3.14 11.02
C PRO A 49 6.62 -2.44 11.67
N ILE A 50 6.74 -1.14 11.44
CA ILE A 50 7.70 -0.29 12.12
C ILE A 50 6.97 0.50 13.21
N GLY A 51 7.43 0.36 14.45
CA GLY A 51 6.92 1.07 15.62
C GLY A 51 7.97 1.97 16.23
N LYS A 52 7.62 2.59 17.35
CA LYS A 52 8.53 3.49 18.07
C LYS A 52 9.86 2.81 18.40
N GLU A 53 9.80 1.59 18.94
CA GLU A 53 10.99 0.83 19.38
C GLU A 53 11.75 0.15 18.23
N SER A 54 11.09 -0.06 17.08
CA SER A 54 11.69 -0.76 15.93
C SER A 54 12.23 0.18 14.85
N GLY A 55 12.34 1.49 15.12
CA GLY A 55 13.00 2.42 14.23
C GLY A 55 12.32 3.76 13.98
N LEU A 56 11.04 3.92 14.35
CA LEU A 56 10.31 5.18 14.07
C LEU A 56 10.93 6.37 14.83
N VAL A 57 11.33 6.18 16.09
CA VAL A 57 12.02 7.21 16.87
C VAL A 57 13.37 7.58 16.25
N THR A 58 14.08 6.60 15.73
CA THR A 58 15.36 6.86 15.04
C THR A 58 15.16 7.74 13.81
N ILE A 59 14.12 7.46 13.00
CA ILE A 59 13.77 8.28 11.84
C ILE A 59 13.39 9.71 12.29
N GLU A 60 12.58 9.84 13.35
CA GLU A 60 12.18 11.13 13.91
C GLU A 60 13.39 11.95 14.33
N ASN A 61 14.33 11.35 15.03
CA ASN A 61 15.55 12.01 15.47
C ASN A 61 16.40 12.47 14.28
N PHE A 62 16.59 11.64 13.26
CA PHE A 62 17.30 12.05 12.04
C PHE A 62 16.65 13.25 11.36
N VAL A 63 15.33 13.32 11.32
CA VAL A 63 14.61 14.46 10.74
C VAL A 63 14.80 15.71 11.60
N ARG A 64 14.74 15.60 12.93
CA ARG A 64 14.91 16.72 13.87
C ARG A 64 16.33 17.29 13.86
N GLU A 65 17.32 16.43 13.81
CA GLU A 65 18.73 16.80 13.84
C GLU A 65 19.23 17.34 12.50
N GLY A 66 18.41 17.21 11.43
CA GLY A 66 18.80 17.66 10.10
C GLY A 66 20.02 16.90 9.57
N SER A 67 20.13 15.62 9.90
CA SER A 67 21.28 14.79 9.53
C SER A 67 21.50 14.86 8.01
N PRO A 68 22.70 15.24 7.54
CA PRO A 68 22.96 15.32 6.10
C PRO A 68 22.89 13.92 5.52
N ILE A 69 21.82 13.67 4.76
CA ILE A 69 21.76 12.46 3.92
C ILE A 69 22.84 12.65 2.85
N ALA A 70 23.97 12.00 3.03
CA ALA A 70 24.97 11.93 1.98
C ALA A 70 24.29 11.30 0.77
N LEU A 71 23.99 12.12 -0.23
CA LEU A 71 23.45 11.67 -1.52
C LEU A 71 24.50 10.74 -2.15
N ARG A 72 24.34 9.46 -1.89
CA ARG A 72 25.10 8.42 -2.58
C ARG A 72 24.46 8.21 -3.96
N THR A 73 25.13 7.48 -4.81
CA THR A 73 24.70 7.16 -6.18
C THR A 73 23.20 6.92 -6.28
N VAL A 74 22.55 7.63 -7.20
CA VAL A 74 21.12 7.44 -7.48
C VAL A 74 20.87 5.98 -7.89
N GLY A 75 19.95 5.33 -7.23
CA GLY A 75 19.59 3.95 -7.53
C GLY A 75 18.70 3.86 -8.78
N VAL A 76 18.56 2.65 -9.29
CA VAL A 76 17.65 2.37 -10.41
C VAL A 76 16.22 2.35 -9.91
N GLU A 77 15.34 3.04 -10.61
CA GLU A 77 13.89 2.99 -10.42
C GLU A 77 13.28 1.98 -11.38
N LYS A 78 12.36 1.16 -10.88
CA LYS A 78 11.56 0.21 -11.66
C LYS A 78 10.09 0.36 -11.30
N GLU A 79 9.22 0.13 -12.26
CA GLU A 79 7.79 0.00 -12.00
C GLU A 79 7.39 -1.47 -11.98
N ARG A 80 6.45 -1.82 -11.09
CA ARG A 80 5.86 -3.14 -11.03
C ARG A 80 4.40 -3.04 -10.62
N ASN A 81 3.51 -3.51 -11.46
CA ASN A 81 2.11 -3.69 -11.08
C ASN A 81 1.98 -4.91 -10.17
N MET A 82 1.44 -4.70 -8.96
CA MET A 82 1.22 -5.75 -7.97
C MET A 82 -0.26 -6.13 -7.81
N LEU A 83 -1.17 -5.48 -8.57
CA LEU A 83 -2.61 -5.63 -8.34
C LEU A 83 -3.10 -7.05 -8.62
N ASP A 84 -2.70 -7.64 -9.73
CA ASP A 84 -3.16 -8.99 -10.09
C ASP A 84 -2.64 -10.04 -9.09
N GLU A 85 -1.37 -9.96 -8.72
CA GLU A 85 -0.76 -10.84 -7.73
C GLU A 85 -1.41 -10.68 -6.34
N TYR A 86 -1.81 -9.45 -6.00
CA TYR A 86 -2.50 -9.16 -4.75
C TYR A 86 -3.92 -9.73 -4.74
N VAL A 87 -4.66 -9.57 -5.85
CA VAL A 87 -6.01 -10.16 -6.02
C VAL A 87 -5.94 -11.67 -5.94
N ASP A 88 -5.01 -12.30 -6.64
CA ASP A 88 -4.82 -13.75 -6.60
C ASP A 88 -4.53 -14.22 -5.16
N HIS A 89 -3.70 -13.49 -4.43
CA HIS A 89 -3.44 -13.78 -3.01
C HIS A 89 -4.71 -13.68 -2.16
N LEU A 90 -5.50 -12.63 -2.31
CA LEU A 90 -6.77 -12.49 -1.58
C LEU A 90 -7.72 -13.65 -1.85
N LEU A 91 -7.77 -14.11 -3.10
CA LEU A 91 -8.60 -15.25 -3.48
C LEU A 91 -8.16 -16.57 -2.82
N THR A 92 -6.91 -16.69 -2.40
CA THR A 92 -6.46 -17.87 -1.64
C THR A 92 -6.94 -17.86 -0.19
N LEU A 93 -7.30 -16.69 0.35
CA LEU A 93 -7.74 -16.54 1.75
C LEU A 93 -9.23 -16.81 1.96
N VAL A 94 -9.99 -16.91 0.85
CA VAL A 94 -11.45 -17.02 0.90
C VAL A 94 -11.92 -18.18 0.03
N ASP A 95 -12.75 -19.06 0.57
CA ASP A 95 -13.42 -20.08 -0.22
C ASP A 95 -14.64 -19.49 -0.95
N ILE A 96 -14.40 -18.96 -2.15
CA ILE A 96 -15.40 -18.29 -2.97
C ILE A 96 -16.56 -19.22 -3.31
N LYS A 97 -16.34 -20.54 -3.40
CA LYS A 97 -17.35 -21.51 -3.81
C LYS A 97 -18.47 -21.62 -2.76
N ASN A 98 -18.17 -21.31 -1.51
CA ASN A 98 -19.10 -21.32 -0.40
C ASN A 98 -19.79 -19.98 -0.12
N ILE A 99 -19.46 -18.93 -0.91
CA ILE A 99 -20.12 -17.64 -0.78
C ILE A 99 -21.40 -17.64 -1.63
N ARG A 100 -22.57 -17.50 -0.97
CA ARG A 100 -23.84 -17.32 -1.68
C ARG A 100 -23.81 -16.03 -2.51
N PRO A 101 -24.51 -15.98 -3.66
CA PRO A 101 -24.64 -14.73 -4.44
C PRO A 101 -25.22 -13.60 -3.57
N LEU A 102 -24.54 -12.46 -3.53
CA LEU A 102 -24.93 -11.27 -2.77
C LEU A 102 -24.94 -10.07 -3.70
N LYS A 103 -25.92 -9.16 -3.51
CA LYS A 103 -25.81 -7.82 -4.08
C LYS A 103 -25.00 -6.98 -3.08
N VAL A 104 -23.85 -6.49 -3.53
CA VAL A 104 -22.94 -5.69 -2.70
C VAL A 104 -22.82 -4.31 -3.30
N VAL A 105 -22.96 -3.28 -2.48
CA VAL A 105 -22.62 -1.92 -2.82
C VAL A 105 -21.33 -1.59 -2.07
N ALA A 106 -20.25 -1.39 -2.82
CA ALA A 106 -18.99 -0.94 -2.25
C ALA A 106 -18.85 0.57 -2.47
N VAL A 107 -18.76 1.32 -1.38
CA VAL A 107 -18.45 2.75 -1.42
C VAL A 107 -16.96 2.89 -1.17
N THR A 108 -16.24 3.31 -2.20
CA THR A 108 -14.80 3.56 -2.09
C THR A 108 -14.56 5.06 -2.16
N GLY A 109 -13.67 5.56 -1.32
CA GLY A 109 -13.17 6.93 -1.49
C GLY A 109 -12.42 7.09 -2.82
N THR A 110 -11.89 8.24 -3.08
CA THR A 110 -11.32 8.73 -4.36
C THR A 110 -10.24 7.82 -5.01
N PHE A 111 -9.83 6.70 -4.40
CA PHE A 111 -8.57 6.02 -4.73
C PHE A 111 -8.68 4.58 -5.21
N THR A 112 -9.86 4.03 -5.41
CA THR A 112 -9.90 2.60 -5.71
C THR A 112 -10.66 2.29 -6.99
N LYS A 113 -9.92 1.99 -8.05
CA LYS A 113 -10.45 1.25 -9.17
C LYS A 113 -10.55 -0.21 -8.75
N ILE A 114 -11.73 -0.65 -8.32
CA ILE A 114 -11.95 -2.06 -8.02
C ILE A 114 -12.23 -2.78 -9.34
N SER A 115 -11.31 -3.61 -9.77
CA SER A 115 -11.53 -4.55 -10.87
C SER A 115 -11.93 -5.90 -10.30
N LEU A 116 -13.14 -6.35 -10.59
CA LEU A 116 -13.64 -7.65 -10.18
C LEU A 116 -13.83 -8.53 -11.40
N ARG A 117 -13.15 -9.67 -11.42
CA ARG A 117 -13.36 -10.71 -12.42
C ARG A 117 -14.62 -11.51 -12.08
N GLY A 118 -15.63 -11.43 -12.93
CA GLY A 118 -16.65 -12.48 -13.06
C GLY A 118 -18.01 -12.26 -12.41
N ASN A 119 -18.20 -11.37 -11.44
CA ASN A 119 -19.52 -11.00 -10.92
C ASN A 119 -19.67 -9.49 -10.94
N GLN A 120 -20.80 -9.00 -11.48
CA GLN A 120 -21.05 -7.57 -11.55
C GLN A 120 -21.22 -6.99 -10.13
N ILE A 121 -20.23 -6.24 -9.68
CA ILE A 121 -20.40 -5.31 -8.57
C ILE A 121 -20.57 -3.91 -9.18
N ASN A 122 -21.74 -3.32 -8.97
CA ASN A 122 -21.95 -1.94 -9.34
C ASN A 122 -21.24 -1.06 -8.29
N VAL A 123 -20.12 -0.48 -8.68
CA VAL A 123 -19.41 0.52 -7.86
C VAL A 123 -20.01 1.87 -8.22
N TRP A 124 -20.66 2.51 -7.26
CA TRP A 124 -21.11 3.88 -7.40
C TRP A 124 -20.04 4.79 -6.76
N ILE A 125 -19.45 5.66 -7.58
CA ILE A 125 -18.49 6.67 -7.12
C ILE A 125 -19.27 8.00 -7.10
N PRO A 126 -19.48 8.63 -5.94
CA PRO A 126 -20.02 9.98 -5.92
C PRO A 126 -19.05 10.92 -6.62
N ASN A 127 -19.55 11.66 -7.61
CA ASN A 127 -18.78 12.77 -8.17
C ASN A 127 -18.55 13.80 -7.06
N ALA A 128 -17.28 14.14 -6.82
CA ALA A 128 -16.89 15.28 -6.01
C ALA A 128 -17.16 16.58 -6.76
#